data_9c2a91c37aeff29af597610ee47502be
#
_entry.id   9c2a91c37aeff29af597610ee47502be
#
_cell.length_a   1.000
_cell.length_b   1.000
_cell.length_c   1.000
_cell.angle_alpha   90.00
_cell.angle_beta   90.00
_cell.angle_gamma   90.00
#
_symmetry.space_group_name_H-M   'P 1'
#
loop_
_entity.id
_entity.type
_entity.pdbx_description
1 polymer ?
#
loop_
_entity_poly.entity_id
_entity_poly.type
_entity_poly.pdbx_seq_one_letter_code
_entity_poly.pdbx_strand_id
1 'polypeptide(L)'
;MPYISRTLKPASELPIDSGRQIWGLFLDPVLDLLKSHVLAHYAEYRLTSSQACLLQRLKHPMPQREAALQLGYDPSNITALADVLEAKGLLERRLDPSDRRVKTLARTAEGERLVGELDESLSRPPDSLSRLSPAEQEQLLRLLSKAFGPNS
;
A
#
# COMPACT_ATOMS: atom_id res chain seq x y z
N MET A 1 4.73 -18.37 -12.09
CA MET A 1 3.30 -18.64 -12.32
C MET A 1 2.84 -17.69 -13.41
N PRO A 2 2.36 -18.13 -14.57
CA PRO A 2 1.88 -17.24 -15.62
C PRO A 2 0.57 -16.60 -15.15
N TYR A 3 0.54 -15.27 -15.15
CA TYR A 3 -0.64 -14.47 -14.90
C TYR A 3 -1.63 -14.73 -16.04
N ILE A 4 -2.72 -15.44 -15.73
CA ILE A 4 -3.79 -15.70 -16.70
C ILE A 4 -4.47 -14.36 -16.94
N SER A 5 -4.15 -13.74 -18.10
CA SER A 5 -4.95 -12.64 -18.64
C SER A 5 -6.32 -13.20 -18.98
N ARG A 6 -7.22 -13.17 -18.01
CA ARG A 6 -8.63 -13.49 -18.23
C ARG A 6 -9.23 -12.25 -18.86
N THR A 7 -9.46 -12.29 -20.15
CA THR A 7 -10.31 -11.33 -20.86
C THR A 7 -11.66 -11.35 -20.19
N LEU A 8 -11.98 -10.33 -19.39
CA LEU A 8 -13.27 -10.22 -18.75
C LEU A 8 -14.34 -10.01 -19.84
N LYS A 9 -15.39 -10.77 -19.75
CA LYS A 9 -16.58 -10.56 -20.59
C LYS A 9 -17.17 -9.18 -20.29
N PRO A 10 -17.66 -8.45 -21.30
CA PRO A 10 -18.33 -7.18 -21.08
C PRO A 10 -19.48 -7.35 -20.08
N ALA A 11 -19.70 -6.33 -19.24
CA ALA A 11 -20.67 -6.35 -18.15
C ALA A 11 -22.11 -6.75 -18.57
N SER A 12 -22.44 -6.59 -19.86
CA SER A 12 -23.71 -7.00 -20.48
C SER A 12 -23.92 -8.51 -20.57
N GLU A 13 -22.89 -9.33 -20.39
CA GLU A 13 -22.94 -10.79 -20.52
C GLU A 13 -22.96 -11.54 -19.16
N LEU A 14 -22.90 -10.79 -18.05
CA LEU A 14 -22.95 -11.41 -16.72
C LEU A 14 -24.40 -11.60 -16.27
N PRO A 15 -24.77 -12.77 -15.68
CA PRO A 15 -26.08 -12.92 -15.07
C PRO A 15 -26.30 -11.84 -14.01
N ILE A 16 -27.56 -11.41 -13.83
CA ILE A 16 -28.00 -10.28 -12.99
C ILE A 16 -27.76 -10.58 -11.49
N ASP A 17 -26.50 -10.72 -11.10
CA ASP A 17 -26.06 -10.63 -9.73
C ASP A 17 -25.34 -9.26 -9.60
N SER A 18 -26.08 -8.28 -9.13
CA SER A 18 -25.55 -6.92 -8.93
C SER A 18 -24.29 -6.89 -8.04
N GLY A 19 -24.19 -7.79 -7.08
CA GLY A 19 -23.00 -7.92 -6.23
C GLY A 19 -21.77 -8.35 -7.03
N ARG A 20 -21.92 -9.31 -7.95
CA ARG A 20 -20.81 -9.77 -8.81
C ARG A 20 -20.39 -8.71 -9.83
N GLN A 21 -21.34 -7.97 -10.39
CA GLN A 21 -21.07 -6.86 -11.29
C GLN A 21 -20.32 -5.73 -10.58
N ILE A 22 -20.81 -5.33 -9.39
CA ILE A 22 -20.16 -4.31 -8.57
C ILE A 22 -18.74 -4.77 -8.23
N TRP A 23 -18.54 -6.03 -7.83
CA TRP A 23 -17.23 -6.57 -7.51
C TRP A 23 -16.24 -6.53 -8.68
N GLY A 24 -16.68 -6.92 -9.89
CA GLY A 24 -15.86 -6.85 -11.11
C GLY A 24 -15.50 -5.41 -11.49
N LEU A 25 -16.48 -4.50 -11.47
CA LEU A 25 -16.26 -3.08 -11.75
C LEU A 25 -15.38 -2.38 -10.71
N PHE A 26 -15.31 -2.91 -9.50
CA PHE A 26 -14.45 -2.40 -8.44
C PHE A 26 -13.05 -3.00 -8.49
N LEU A 27 -12.93 -4.33 -8.62
CA LEU A 27 -11.67 -5.05 -8.48
C LEU A 27 -10.68 -4.74 -9.61
N ASP A 28 -11.11 -4.78 -10.86
CA ASP A 28 -10.22 -4.61 -12.01
C ASP A 28 -9.60 -3.21 -12.08
N PRO A 29 -10.40 -2.11 -11.98
CA PRO A 29 -9.83 -0.76 -11.93
C PRO A 29 -8.90 -0.55 -10.74
N VAL A 30 -9.22 -1.12 -9.58
CA VAL A 30 -8.36 -1.02 -8.38
C VAL A 30 -7.05 -1.77 -8.58
N LEU A 31 -7.06 -2.96 -9.17
CA LEU A 31 -5.83 -3.71 -9.47
C LEU A 31 -4.97 -3.01 -10.52
N ASP A 32 -5.58 -2.42 -11.55
CA ASP A 32 -4.86 -1.66 -12.57
C ASP A 32 -4.29 -0.36 -12.00
N LEU A 33 -5.02 0.30 -11.12
CA LEU A 33 -4.55 1.48 -10.40
C LEU A 33 -3.39 1.14 -9.47
N LEU A 34 -3.46 0.04 -8.73
CA LEU A 34 -2.37 -0.47 -7.90
C LEU A 34 -1.11 -0.70 -8.73
N LYS A 35 -1.23 -1.31 -9.90
CA LYS A 35 -0.08 -1.56 -10.78
C LYS A 35 0.48 -0.30 -11.38
N SER A 36 -0.36 0.52 -12.01
CA SER A 36 0.07 1.67 -12.80
C SER A 36 0.45 2.88 -11.94
N HIS A 37 -0.16 3.03 -10.78
CA HIS A 37 0.04 4.21 -9.93
C HIS A 37 0.98 3.89 -8.75
N VAL A 38 0.61 2.93 -7.90
CA VAL A 38 1.37 2.64 -6.67
C VAL A 38 2.75 2.06 -6.99
N LEU A 39 2.82 1.04 -7.86
CA LEU A 39 4.09 0.40 -8.17
C LEU A 39 5.00 1.30 -9.01
N ALA A 40 4.44 2.13 -9.89
CA ALA A 40 5.20 3.11 -10.64
C ALA A 40 5.85 4.14 -9.71
N HIS A 41 5.12 4.66 -8.73
CA HIS A 41 5.68 5.58 -7.75
C HIS A 41 6.81 4.96 -6.91
N TYR A 42 6.64 3.73 -6.45
CA TYR A 42 7.73 3.05 -5.75
C TYR A 42 8.99 2.95 -6.62
N ALA A 43 8.84 2.68 -7.91
CA ALA A 43 9.96 2.60 -8.85
C ALA A 43 10.67 3.96 -9.06
N GLU A 44 9.95 5.08 -9.06
CA GLU A 44 10.52 6.44 -9.12
C GLU A 44 11.52 6.67 -7.98
N TYR A 45 11.21 6.17 -6.79
CA TYR A 45 12.10 6.24 -5.62
C TYR A 45 13.07 5.05 -5.52
N ARG A 46 13.16 4.23 -6.57
CA ARG A 46 13.99 3.01 -6.61
C ARG A 46 13.73 2.06 -5.43
N LEU A 47 12.48 1.96 -5.03
CA LEU A 47 12.03 1.05 -3.99
C LEU A 47 11.24 -0.10 -4.59
N THR A 48 11.43 -1.29 -4.03
CA THR A 48 10.47 -2.39 -4.25
C THR A 48 9.23 -2.16 -3.36
N SER A 49 8.10 -2.78 -3.73
CA SER A 49 6.88 -2.72 -2.91
C SER A 49 7.12 -3.13 -1.46
N SER A 50 7.92 -4.19 -1.23
CA SER A 50 8.23 -4.66 0.12
C SER A 50 9.07 -3.66 0.92
N GLN A 51 10.01 -2.97 0.27
CA GLN A 51 10.81 -1.91 0.89
C GLN A 51 9.93 -0.71 1.28
N ALA A 52 9.07 -0.27 0.36
CA ALA A 52 8.13 0.82 0.62
C ALA A 52 7.15 0.46 1.75
N CYS A 53 6.58 -0.76 1.72
CA CYS A 53 5.70 -1.24 2.78
C CYS A 53 6.39 -1.27 4.15
N LEU A 54 7.66 -1.72 4.22
CA LEU A 54 8.40 -1.70 5.48
C LEU A 54 8.59 -0.27 5.98
N LEU A 55 9.05 0.66 5.12
CA LEU A 55 9.21 2.06 5.50
C LEU A 55 7.90 2.68 5.97
N GLN A 56 6.80 2.51 5.22
CA GLN A 56 5.49 3.06 5.59
C GLN A 56 4.95 2.48 6.89
N ARG A 57 5.29 1.22 7.21
CA ARG A 57 4.89 0.58 8.48
C ARG A 57 5.62 1.15 9.69
N LEU A 58 6.86 1.58 9.53
CA LEU A 58 7.69 2.12 10.61
C LEU A 58 7.28 3.56 11.01
N LYS A 59 6.00 3.79 11.33
CA LYS A 59 5.52 5.09 11.83
C LYS A 59 6.20 5.51 13.14
N HIS A 60 6.63 4.52 13.92
CA HIS A 60 7.41 4.66 15.14
C HIS A 60 8.50 3.60 15.15
N PRO A 61 9.61 3.82 15.87
CA PRO A 61 10.60 2.76 16.05
C PRO A 61 9.96 1.50 16.60
N MET A 62 10.19 0.36 15.96
CA MET A 62 9.64 -0.92 16.41
C MET A 62 10.65 -2.06 16.27
N PRO A 63 10.56 -3.10 17.13
CA PRO A 63 11.38 -4.29 17.01
C PRO A 63 11.21 -4.97 15.66
N GLN A 64 12.30 -5.49 15.09
CA GLN A 64 12.28 -6.18 13.80
C GLN A 64 11.27 -7.34 13.76
N ARG A 65 11.11 -8.05 14.87
CA ARG A 65 10.14 -9.14 14.99
C ARG A 65 8.70 -8.63 14.85
N GLU A 66 8.42 -7.48 15.41
CA GLU A 66 7.10 -6.85 15.32
C GLU A 66 6.81 -6.42 13.87
N ALA A 67 7.77 -5.80 13.19
CA ALA A 67 7.65 -5.47 11.78
C ALA A 67 7.36 -6.71 10.91
N ALA A 68 8.01 -7.84 11.20
CA ALA A 68 7.76 -9.11 10.53
C ALA A 68 6.31 -9.58 10.72
N LEU A 69 5.80 -9.56 11.95
CA LEU A 69 4.43 -9.94 12.26
C LEU A 69 3.41 -9.04 11.57
N GLN A 70 3.61 -7.72 11.63
CA GLN A 70 2.69 -6.76 11.03
C GLN A 70 2.61 -6.85 9.51
N LEU A 71 3.71 -7.23 8.84
CA LEU A 71 3.78 -7.36 7.39
C LEU A 71 3.49 -8.79 6.89
N GLY A 72 3.36 -9.77 7.80
CA GLY A 72 3.20 -11.17 7.43
C GLY A 72 4.44 -11.75 6.74
N TYR A 73 5.64 -11.26 7.11
CA TYR A 73 6.91 -11.70 6.55
C TYR A 73 7.71 -12.53 7.54
N ASP A 74 8.56 -13.41 7.00
CA ASP A 74 9.56 -14.07 7.83
C ASP A 74 10.60 -13.07 8.36
N PRO A 75 11.13 -13.26 9.58
CA PRO A 75 12.14 -12.38 10.16
C PRO A 75 13.39 -12.21 9.29
N SER A 76 13.77 -13.25 8.52
CA SER A 76 14.90 -13.19 7.58
C SER A 76 14.63 -12.22 6.42
N ASN A 77 13.40 -12.17 5.91
CA ASN A 77 12.99 -11.22 4.88
C ASN A 77 13.08 -9.78 5.39
N ILE A 78 12.61 -9.52 6.62
CA ILE A 78 12.74 -8.18 7.22
C ILE A 78 14.20 -7.80 7.40
N THR A 79 15.07 -8.74 7.79
CA THR A 79 16.51 -8.48 7.89
C THR A 79 17.07 -8.01 6.56
N ALA A 80 16.81 -8.75 5.47
CA ALA A 80 17.30 -8.40 4.14
C ALA A 80 16.74 -7.05 3.64
N LEU A 81 15.45 -6.77 3.87
CA LEU A 81 14.84 -5.49 3.52
C LEU A 81 15.46 -4.32 4.32
N ALA A 82 15.68 -4.53 5.62
CA ALA A 82 16.28 -3.53 6.49
C ALA A 82 17.74 -3.24 6.10
N ASP A 83 18.52 -4.26 5.74
CA ASP A 83 19.92 -4.09 5.29
C ASP A 83 19.98 -3.21 4.03
N VAL A 84 19.10 -3.45 3.06
CA VAL A 84 19.03 -2.64 1.84
C VAL A 84 18.59 -1.20 2.13
N LEU A 85 17.59 -1.01 2.99
CA LEU A 85 17.10 0.32 3.33
C LEU A 85 18.12 1.11 4.18
N GLU A 86 18.85 0.43 5.05
CA GLU A 86 19.95 1.03 5.83
C GLU A 86 21.08 1.46 4.89
N ALA A 87 21.48 0.62 3.93
CA ALA A 87 22.47 0.97 2.91
C ALA A 87 22.03 2.17 2.04
N LYS A 88 20.72 2.38 1.87
CA LYS A 88 20.15 3.56 1.18
C LYS A 88 20.04 4.79 2.10
N GLY A 89 20.35 4.67 3.38
CA GLY A 89 20.23 5.76 4.37
C GLY A 89 18.77 6.10 4.72
N LEU A 90 17.81 5.22 4.44
CA LEU A 90 16.37 5.44 4.67
C LEU A 90 15.90 4.86 6.01
N LEU A 91 16.66 3.92 6.55
CA LEU A 91 16.36 3.21 7.78
C LEU A 91 17.62 3.15 8.62
N GLU A 92 17.48 3.09 9.92
CA GLU A 92 18.54 2.82 10.87
C GLU A 92 18.11 1.81 11.92
N ARG A 93 19.08 1.08 12.47
CA ARG A 93 18.88 0.20 13.62
C ARG A 93 19.27 0.94 14.89
N ARG A 94 18.35 1.03 15.83
CA ARG A 94 18.57 1.62 17.15
C ARG A 94 18.51 0.55 18.22
N LEU A 95 19.19 0.77 19.34
CA LEU A 95 18.96 -0.03 20.53
C LEU A 95 17.71 0.48 21.22
N ASP A 96 16.86 -0.45 21.67
CA ASP A 96 15.68 -0.07 22.45
C ASP A 96 16.11 0.62 23.76
N PRO A 97 15.56 1.79 24.10
CA PRO A 97 15.93 2.49 25.33
C PRO A 97 15.63 1.70 26.60
N SER A 98 14.64 0.81 26.56
CA SER A 98 14.21 0.00 27.71
C SER A 98 14.94 -1.33 27.80
N ASP A 99 15.35 -1.91 26.67
CA ASP A 99 16.13 -3.15 26.59
C ASP A 99 17.16 -3.10 25.47
N ARG A 100 18.41 -2.83 25.83
CA ARG A 100 19.53 -2.76 24.87
C ARG A 100 19.83 -4.05 24.11
N ARG A 101 19.17 -5.16 24.46
CA ARG A 101 19.26 -6.44 23.71
C ARG A 101 18.36 -6.43 22.49
N VAL A 102 17.36 -5.55 22.49
CA VAL A 102 16.39 -5.44 21.40
C VAL A 102 16.87 -4.37 20.41
N LYS A 103 17.01 -4.77 19.15
CA LYS A 103 17.24 -3.85 18.05
C LYS A 103 15.90 -3.43 17.46
N THR A 104 15.66 -2.13 17.40
CA THR A 104 14.49 -1.55 16.75
C THR A 104 14.89 -0.99 15.39
N LEU A 105 13.96 -1.06 14.45
CA LEU A 105 14.04 -0.40 13.16
C LEU A 105 13.39 0.97 13.27
N ALA A 106 14.03 2.00 12.77
CA ALA A 106 13.50 3.36 12.72
C ALA A 106 13.78 3.98 11.36
N ARG A 107 12.89 4.88 10.90
CA ARG A 107 13.21 5.72 9.75
C ARG A 107 14.28 6.74 10.14
N THR A 108 15.15 7.05 9.19
CA THR A 108 16.01 8.23 9.26
C THR A 108 15.20 9.48 8.88
N ALA A 109 15.76 10.67 9.02
CA ALA A 109 15.15 11.91 8.54
C ALA A 109 14.84 11.82 7.02
N GLU A 110 15.74 11.22 6.24
CA GLU A 110 15.54 11.00 4.81
C GLU A 110 14.43 9.98 4.54
N GLY A 111 14.34 8.90 5.35
CA GLY A 111 13.25 7.94 5.30
C GLY A 111 11.90 8.56 5.62
N GLU A 112 11.82 9.45 6.61
CA GLU A 112 10.59 10.20 6.94
C GLU A 112 10.16 11.12 5.78
N ARG A 113 11.12 11.87 5.20
CA ARG A 113 10.85 12.74 4.05
C ARG A 113 10.31 11.94 2.87
N LEU A 114 10.97 10.83 2.53
CA LEU A 114 10.58 9.98 1.41
C LEU A 114 9.19 9.37 1.61
N VAL A 115 8.88 8.88 2.82
CA VAL A 115 7.54 8.35 3.10
C VAL A 115 6.49 9.45 3.00
N GLY A 116 6.76 10.67 3.45
CA GLY A 116 5.85 11.80 3.27
C GLY A 116 5.55 12.08 1.79
N GLU A 117 6.56 12.07 0.93
CA GLU A 117 6.39 12.25 -0.52
C GLU A 117 5.61 11.09 -1.16
N LEU A 118 5.88 9.85 -0.74
CA LEU A 118 5.12 8.68 -1.18
C LEU A 118 3.64 8.78 -0.76
N ASP A 119 3.37 9.10 0.49
CA ASP A 119 2.01 9.20 1.02
C ASP A 119 1.23 10.33 0.32
N GLU A 120 1.86 11.47 0.08
CA GLU A 120 1.27 12.57 -0.69
C GLU A 120 0.97 12.15 -2.13
N SER A 121 1.92 11.48 -2.79
CA SER A 121 1.75 11.01 -4.16
C SER A 121 0.62 9.98 -4.27
N LEU A 122 0.57 9.02 -3.34
CA LEU A 122 -0.44 7.95 -3.31
C LEU A 122 -1.83 8.46 -2.88
N SER A 123 -1.91 9.60 -2.21
CA SER A 123 -3.18 10.22 -1.82
C SER A 123 -3.86 11.00 -2.94
N ARG A 124 -3.15 11.23 -4.05
CA ARG A 124 -3.75 11.90 -5.22
C ARG A 124 -4.81 11.01 -5.86
N PRO A 125 -6.04 11.50 -6.00
CA PRO A 125 -7.08 10.71 -6.63
C PRO A 125 -6.73 10.46 -8.10
N PRO A 126 -7.06 9.27 -8.66
CA PRO A 126 -6.85 9.02 -10.07
C PRO A 126 -7.75 9.89 -10.94
N ASP A 127 -7.25 10.26 -12.12
CA ASP A 127 -7.98 11.12 -13.08
C ASP A 127 -9.35 10.55 -13.47
N SER A 128 -9.55 9.24 -13.35
CA SER A 128 -10.84 8.61 -13.63
C SER A 128 -11.97 9.13 -12.73
N LEU A 129 -11.66 9.57 -11.50
CA LEU A 129 -12.67 10.16 -10.60
C LEU A 129 -13.11 11.56 -11.04
N SER A 130 -12.30 12.29 -11.82
CA SER A 130 -12.67 13.59 -12.35
C SER A 130 -13.79 13.52 -13.41
N ARG A 131 -14.10 12.33 -13.93
CA ARG A 131 -15.23 12.09 -14.84
C ARG A 131 -16.59 12.17 -14.14
N LEU A 132 -16.59 12.08 -12.81
CA LEU A 132 -17.79 12.17 -11.98
C LEU A 132 -18.01 13.64 -11.59
N SER A 133 -19.26 14.08 -11.70
CA SER A 133 -19.67 15.36 -11.12
C SER A 133 -19.51 15.37 -9.59
N PRO A 134 -19.43 16.52 -8.92
CA PRO A 134 -19.32 16.59 -7.47
C PRO A 134 -20.43 15.82 -6.72
N ALA A 135 -21.65 15.84 -7.23
CA ALA A 135 -22.79 15.10 -6.63
C ALA A 135 -22.60 13.58 -6.75
N GLU A 136 -22.09 13.10 -7.89
CA GLU A 136 -21.79 11.69 -8.09
C GLU A 136 -20.62 11.21 -7.24
N GLN A 137 -19.58 12.03 -7.06
CA GLN A 137 -18.47 11.75 -6.16
C GLN A 137 -18.95 11.61 -4.71
N GLU A 138 -19.83 12.51 -4.26
CA GLU A 138 -20.42 12.45 -2.92
C GLU A 138 -21.30 11.20 -2.74
N GLN A 139 -22.08 10.83 -3.76
CA GLN A 139 -22.87 9.60 -3.74
C GLN A 139 -21.99 8.36 -3.67
N LEU A 140 -20.92 8.31 -4.47
CA LEU A 140 -19.94 7.22 -4.46
C LEU A 140 -19.28 7.09 -3.09
N LEU A 141 -18.85 8.22 -2.50
CA LEU A 141 -18.24 8.25 -1.16
C LEU A 141 -19.18 7.65 -0.11
N ARG A 142 -20.46 8.06 -0.11
CA ARG A 142 -21.47 7.50 0.81
C ARG A 142 -21.63 6.00 0.65
N LEU A 143 -21.70 5.50 -0.60
CA LEU A 143 -21.87 4.08 -0.88
C LEU A 143 -20.65 3.26 -0.45
N LEU A 144 -19.44 3.72 -0.77
CA LEU A 144 -18.20 3.07 -0.35
C LEU A 144 -18.03 3.09 1.18
N SER A 145 -18.35 4.20 1.83
CA SER A 145 -18.30 4.29 3.30
C SER A 145 -19.28 3.34 3.97
N LYS A 146 -20.47 3.15 3.37
CA LYS A 146 -21.45 2.18 3.86
C LYS A 146 -21.00 0.73 3.65
N ALA A 147 -20.33 0.45 2.53
CA ALA A 147 -19.92 -0.91 2.18
C ALA A 147 -18.62 -1.36 2.89
N PHE A 148 -17.67 -0.44 3.11
CA PHE A 148 -16.31 -0.74 3.56
C PHE A 148 -15.86 0.09 4.77
N GLY A 149 -16.66 1.05 5.21
CA GLY A 149 -16.35 1.85 6.39
C GLY A 149 -16.31 0.99 7.67
N PRO A 150 -15.63 1.46 8.73
CA PRO A 150 -15.64 0.75 10.00
C PRO A 150 -17.08 0.55 10.44
N ASN A 151 -17.42 -0.67 10.82
CA ASN A 151 -18.73 -0.99 11.42
C ASN A 151 -18.92 -0.09 12.66
N SER A 152 -19.92 0.78 12.59
CA SER A 152 -20.37 1.61 13.71
C SER A 152 -21.07 0.76 14.74
#